data_04e645d13d2328569578cc19bc9be995
#
_entry.id   04e645d13d2328569578cc19bc9be995
#
_cell.length_a   1.000
_cell.length_b   1.000
_cell.length_c   1.000
_cell.angle_alpha   90.00
_cell.angle_beta   90.00
_cell.angle_gamma   90.00
#
_symmetry.space_group_name_H-M   'P 1'
#
loop_
_entity.id
_entity.type
_entity.pdbx_description
1 polymer ?
#
loop_
_entity_poly.entity_id
_entity_poly.type
_entity_poly.pdbx_seq_one_letter_code
_entity_poly.pdbx_strand_id
1 'polypeptide(L)'
;MTLVMYDSVDLSTLPANGKYFAGYVDGAWPTAPTLRARFPGAHILSIAVFPDDDADCLDIEAGDATPQQAPAWVRRQQARGISRPVLYCSASVVNQVLGNLAAAGISRSEVRLWSAHYTGTSGHICGPGTCMYIDPAGRPVPPCDGTQWTSRALGRTLDESLLCDDFFGAPAPAQVEDDDMILVTVDKASVPVGKPWPGDFLLFGDGTLGHITPATASVNNMTSYQQAGVKGPVTISYQEYLARGGNAAPAA
;
A
#
# COMPACT_ATOMS: atom_id res chain seq x y z
N MET A 1 4.06 3.51 9.98
CA MET A 1 4.86 2.34 10.44
C MET A 1 5.40 1.68 9.19
N THR A 2 6.60 1.06 9.19
CA THR A 2 7.11 0.30 8.04
C THR A 2 6.93 -1.19 8.28
N LEU A 3 6.64 -1.95 7.20
CA LEU A 3 6.60 -3.40 7.23
C LEU A 3 7.96 -3.95 6.79
N VAL A 4 8.31 -5.15 7.27
CA VAL A 4 9.52 -5.87 6.85
C VAL A 4 9.10 -7.11 6.09
N MET A 5 9.53 -7.23 4.83
CA MET A 5 9.31 -8.39 3.98
C MET A 5 10.64 -9.08 3.69
N TYR A 6 10.61 -10.39 3.64
CA TYR A 6 11.76 -11.23 3.31
C TYR A 6 11.51 -12.03 2.04
N ASP A 7 12.55 -12.25 1.26
CA ASP A 7 12.53 -13.20 0.16
C ASP A 7 13.85 -13.96 0.03
N SER A 8 13.78 -15.17 -0.49
CA SER A 8 14.93 -16.02 -0.75
C SER A 8 14.51 -17.21 -1.61
N VAL A 9 15.40 -17.63 -2.50
CA VAL A 9 15.26 -18.91 -3.21
C VAL A 9 15.55 -20.09 -2.30
N ASP A 10 16.38 -19.90 -1.27
CA ASP A 10 16.58 -20.89 -0.19
C ASP A 10 15.63 -20.59 0.98
N LEU A 11 14.48 -21.23 0.95
CA LEU A 11 13.44 -21.04 1.97
C LEU A 11 13.90 -21.40 3.40
N SER A 12 15.01 -22.14 3.58
CA SER A 12 15.54 -22.47 4.90
C SER A 12 16.11 -21.26 5.63
N THR A 13 16.48 -20.20 4.90
CA THR A 13 17.02 -18.95 5.44
C THR A 13 15.95 -18.03 6.03
N LEU A 14 14.69 -18.25 5.69
CA LEU A 14 13.57 -17.38 6.09
C LEU A 14 13.28 -17.49 7.60
N PRO A 15 13.00 -16.34 8.27
CA PRO A 15 12.65 -16.32 9.68
C PRO A 15 11.28 -17.00 9.92
N ALA A 16 11.22 -17.90 10.91
CA ALA A 16 10.02 -18.69 11.20
C ALA A 16 8.82 -17.83 11.67
N ASN A 17 9.08 -16.64 12.20
CA ASN A 17 8.09 -15.69 12.70
C ASN A 17 7.85 -14.49 11.75
N GLY A 18 8.33 -14.56 10.51
CA GLY A 18 8.06 -13.55 9.50
C GLY A 18 6.58 -13.46 9.18
N LYS A 19 6.11 -12.24 8.89
CA LYS A 19 4.70 -11.97 8.55
C LYS A 19 4.50 -11.65 7.08
N TYR A 20 5.55 -11.23 6.39
CA TYR A 20 5.51 -10.81 4.99
C TYR A 20 6.66 -11.47 4.25
N PHE A 21 6.34 -12.17 3.18
CA PHE A 21 7.33 -12.82 2.33
C PHE A 21 7.00 -12.56 0.86
N ALA A 22 8.03 -12.59 0.01
CA ALA A 22 7.84 -12.64 -1.42
C ALA A 22 8.37 -13.95 -1.99
N GLY A 23 7.77 -14.42 -3.09
CA GLY A 23 8.19 -15.65 -3.73
C GLY A 23 7.66 -15.76 -5.15
N TYR A 24 8.42 -16.44 -5.99
CA TYR A 24 8.18 -16.56 -7.42
C TYR A 24 7.08 -17.58 -7.74
N VAL A 25 6.28 -17.28 -8.76
CA VAL A 25 5.27 -18.21 -9.30
C VAL A 25 5.82 -19.02 -10.46
N ASP A 26 6.86 -18.54 -11.12
CA ASP A 26 7.45 -19.05 -12.34
C ASP A 26 8.99 -19.02 -12.29
N GLY A 27 9.64 -19.17 -13.45
CA GLY A 27 11.09 -19.13 -13.57
C GLY A 27 11.78 -20.37 -12.99
N ALA A 28 13.03 -20.20 -12.61
CA ALA A 28 13.87 -21.30 -12.09
C ALA A 28 13.53 -21.69 -10.65
N TRP A 29 12.82 -20.83 -9.92
CA TRP A 29 12.64 -20.97 -8.45
C TRP A 29 11.20 -20.69 -8.02
N PRO A 30 10.19 -21.48 -8.40
CA PRO A 30 8.79 -21.25 -8.05
C PRO A 30 8.53 -21.53 -6.56
N THR A 31 8.80 -20.54 -5.71
CA THR A 31 8.75 -20.66 -4.24
C THR A 31 7.40 -20.25 -3.62
N ALA A 32 6.57 -19.48 -4.29
CA ALA A 32 5.34 -18.93 -3.74
C ALA A 32 4.35 -20.02 -3.23
N PRO A 33 4.12 -21.16 -3.91
CA PRO A 33 3.26 -22.21 -3.39
C PRO A 33 3.79 -22.80 -2.07
N THR A 34 5.10 -23.03 -1.99
CA THR A 34 5.75 -23.57 -0.78
C THR A 34 5.68 -22.58 0.38
N LEU A 35 5.85 -21.27 0.12
CA LEU A 35 5.71 -20.22 1.12
C LEU A 35 4.29 -20.19 1.72
N ARG A 36 3.26 -20.26 0.88
CA ARG A 36 1.86 -20.31 1.33
C ARG A 36 1.58 -21.53 2.22
N ALA A 37 2.13 -22.67 1.86
CA ALA A 37 1.99 -23.90 2.66
C ALA A 37 2.75 -23.81 4.00
N ARG A 38 3.95 -23.22 3.99
CA ARG A 38 4.83 -23.14 5.17
C ARG A 38 4.40 -22.05 6.16
N PHE A 39 3.84 -20.95 5.66
CA PHE A 39 3.49 -19.77 6.45
C PHE A 39 2.01 -19.38 6.22
N PRO A 40 1.04 -20.21 6.64
CA PRO A 40 -0.38 -20.01 6.29
C PRO A 40 -0.99 -18.72 6.87
N GLY A 41 -0.33 -18.08 7.85
CA GLY A 41 -0.78 -16.80 8.43
C GLY A 41 0.01 -15.59 7.95
N ALA A 42 0.93 -15.77 7.00
CA ALA A 42 1.73 -14.66 6.45
C ALA A 42 1.14 -14.13 5.15
N HIS A 43 1.42 -12.86 4.87
CA HIS A 43 1.18 -12.28 3.55
C HIS A 43 2.28 -12.73 2.59
N ILE A 44 1.90 -13.34 1.48
CA ILE A 44 2.84 -13.82 0.44
C ILE A 44 2.61 -12.99 -0.82
N LEU A 45 3.57 -12.13 -1.15
CA LEU A 45 3.61 -11.43 -2.43
C LEU A 45 4.09 -12.42 -3.50
N SER A 46 3.25 -12.70 -4.46
CA SER A 46 3.65 -13.55 -5.60
C SER A 46 4.40 -12.71 -6.65
N ILE A 47 5.50 -13.25 -7.18
CA ILE A 47 6.36 -12.58 -8.18
C ILE A 47 6.34 -13.41 -9.46
N ALA A 48 6.08 -12.77 -10.60
CA ALA A 48 6.32 -13.32 -11.93
C ALA A 48 7.60 -12.73 -12.52
N VAL A 49 8.47 -13.56 -13.08
CA VAL A 49 9.63 -13.14 -13.89
C VAL A 49 9.25 -13.03 -15.38
N PHE A 50 8.24 -13.79 -15.82
CA PHE A 50 7.75 -13.70 -17.18
C PHE A 50 6.54 -12.77 -17.30
N PRO A 51 6.53 -11.87 -18.30
CA PRO A 51 5.45 -10.90 -18.47
C PRO A 51 4.10 -11.53 -18.88
N ASP A 52 4.10 -12.80 -19.27
CA ASP A 52 2.88 -13.54 -19.64
C ASP A 52 2.25 -14.27 -18.46
N ASP A 53 2.93 -14.34 -17.32
CA ASP A 53 2.44 -15.00 -16.13
C ASP A 53 1.73 -14.03 -15.16
N ASP A 54 0.83 -14.58 -14.38
CA ASP A 54 -0.03 -13.83 -13.45
C ASP A 54 0.51 -13.87 -12.02
N ALA A 55 0.71 -12.68 -11.43
CA ALA A 55 1.19 -12.53 -10.06
C ALA A 55 0.75 -11.18 -9.46
N ASP A 56 1.09 -10.93 -8.19
CA ASP A 56 0.93 -9.64 -7.55
C ASP A 56 2.02 -8.65 -7.96
N CYS A 57 3.22 -9.16 -8.30
CA CYS A 57 4.41 -8.41 -8.63
C CYS A 57 5.02 -8.91 -9.95
N LEU A 58 5.52 -7.99 -10.77
CA LEU A 58 6.37 -8.27 -11.94
C LEU A 58 7.82 -7.94 -11.59
N ASP A 59 8.72 -8.88 -11.82
CA ASP A 59 10.16 -8.67 -11.73
C ASP A 59 10.70 -8.09 -13.05
N ILE A 60 11.26 -6.88 -12.97
CA ILE A 60 11.77 -6.14 -14.12
C ILE A 60 13.28 -6.00 -13.98
N GLU A 61 13.96 -7.09 -14.24
CA GLU A 61 15.42 -7.18 -14.18
C GLU A 61 16.00 -7.77 -15.48
N ALA A 62 17.34 -7.74 -15.57
CA ALA A 62 18.04 -8.27 -16.74
C ALA A 62 17.89 -9.80 -16.82
N GLY A 63 17.22 -10.28 -17.85
CA GLY A 63 16.91 -11.71 -18.04
C GLY A 63 15.46 -12.08 -17.75
N ASP A 64 14.72 -11.20 -17.08
CA ASP A 64 13.32 -11.30 -16.74
C ASP A 64 12.45 -10.34 -17.59
N ALA A 65 11.37 -9.82 -17.05
CA ALA A 65 10.56 -8.85 -17.78
C ALA A 65 11.30 -7.53 -18.01
N THR A 66 10.90 -6.81 -19.05
CA THR A 66 11.47 -5.50 -19.41
C THR A 66 10.55 -4.34 -19.02
N PRO A 67 11.09 -3.11 -18.82
CA PRO A 67 10.27 -1.92 -18.56
C PRO A 67 9.17 -1.67 -19.60
N GLN A 68 9.39 -2.06 -20.85
CA GLN A 68 8.43 -1.90 -21.95
C GLN A 68 7.23 -2.85 -21.84
N GLN A 69 7.40 -3.99 -21.18
CA GLN A 69 6.34 -5.00 -20.98
C GLN A 69 5.44 -4.67 -19.77
N ALA A 70 5.94 -3.84 -18.84
CA ALA A 70 5.21 -3.48 -17.61
C ALA A 70 3.80 -2.93 -17.86
N PRO A 71 3.53 -2.03 -18.83
CA PRO A 71 2.18 -1.49 -19.01
C PRO A 71 1.12 -2.54 -19.38
N ALA A 72 1.46 -3.45 -20.28
CA ALA A 72 0.55 -4.51 -20.70
C ALA A 72 0.27 -5.48 -19.55
N TRP A 73 1.32 -5.84 -18.79
CA TRP A 73 1.19 -6.69 -17.61
C TRP A 73 0.32 -6.03 -16.53
N VAL A 74 0.53 -4.74 -16.22
CA VAL A 74 -0.27 -3.99 -15.24
C VAL A 74 -1.76 -4.02 -15.61
N ARG A 75 -2.11 -3.71 -16.87
CA ARG A 75 -3.52 -3.75 -17.33
C ARG A 75 -4.13 -5.14 -17.19
N ARG A 76 -3.36 -6.20 -17.47
CA ARG A 76 -3.82 -7.58 -17.27
C ARG A 76 -4.08 -7.89 -15.79
N GLN A 77 -3.18 -7.49 -14.88
CA GLN A 77 -3.39 -7.73 -13.45
C GLN A 77 -4.57 -6.91 -12.90
N GLN A 78 -4.75 -5.67 -13.36
CA GLN A 78 -5.92 -4.87 -13.01
C GLN A 78 -7.23 -5.53 -13.46
N ALA A 79 -7.26 -6.10 -14.66
CA ALA A 79 -8.42 -6.86 -15.16
C ALA A 79 -8.73 -8.11 -14.32
N ARG A 80 -7.74 -8.65 -13.58
CA ARG A 80 -7.91 -9.73 -12.62
C ARG A 80 -8.34 -9.25 -11.22
N GLY A 81 -8.51 -7.95 -11.02
CA GLY A 81 -8.93 -7.37 -9.75
C GLY A 81 -7.79 -6.89 -8.84
N ILE A 82 -6.53 -6.93 -9.29
CA ILE A 82 -5.42 -6.34 -8.53
C ILE A 82 -5.40 -4.84 -8.77
N SER A 83 -5.89 -4.06 -7.82
CA SER A 83 -6.06 -2.60 -7.98
C SER A 83 -4.74 -1.85 -8.19
N ARG A 84 -3.67 -2.28 -7.51
CA ARG A 84 -2.32 -1.68 -7.59
C ARG A 84 -1.26 -2.79 -7.73
N PRO A 85 -1.06 -3.35 -8.94
CA PRO A 85 0.00 -4.34 -9.17
C PRO A 85 1.37 -3.79 -8.79
N VAL A 86 2.23 -4.65 -8.24
CA VAL A 86 3.58 -4.27 -7.82
C VAL A 86 4.54 -4.40 -9.01
N LEU A 87 5.46 -3.46 -9.15
CA LEU A 87 6.55 -3.51 -10.12
C LEU A 87 7.87 -3.45 -9.34
N TYR A 88 8.61 -4.55 -9.36
CA TYR A 88 9.95 -4.63 -8.79
C TYR A 88 11.00 -4.33 -9.85
N CYS A 89 11.96 -3.47 -9.53
CA CYS A 89 13.10 -3.17 -10.38
C CYS A 89 14.24 -2.51 -9.60
N SER A 90 15.44 -2.52 -10.18
CA SER A 90 16.54 -1.70 -9.65
C SER A 90 16.16 -0.21 -9.60
N ALA A 91 16.62 0.52 -8.59
CA ALA A 91 16.44 1.97 -8.46
C ALA A 91 16.85 2.74 -9.73
N SER A 92 17.85 2.23 -10.49
CA SER A 92 18.30 2.80 -11.75
C SER A 92 17.27 2.74 -12.88
N VAL A 93 16.28 1.85 -12.77
CA VAL A 93 15.30 1.55 -13.83
C VAL A 93 13.93 2.15 -13.51
N VAL A 94 13.66 2.53 -12.27
CA VAL A 94 12.35 3.06 -11.81
C VAL A 94 11.82 4.17 -12.72
N ASN A 95 12.64 5.16 -13.05
CA ASN A 95 12.19 6.27 -13.92
C ASN A 95 11.85 5.81 -15.36
N GLN A 96 12.50 4.77 -15.86
CA GLN A 96 12.17 4.19 -17.16
C GLN A 96 10.84 3.45 -17.12
N VAL A 97 10.60 2.66 -16.06
CA VAL A 97 9.32 1.97 -15.84
C VAL A 97 8.19 2.98 -15.80
N LEU A 98 8.32 4.04 -14.97
CA LEU A 98 7.31 5.10 -14.87
C LEU A 98 7.07 5.83 -16.20
N GLY A 99 8.11 6.08 -16.97
CA GLY A 99 7.99 6.67 -18.31
C GLY A 99 7.16 5.81 -19.26
N ASN A 100 7.36 4.49 -19.26
CA ASN A 100 6.57 3.57 -20.08
C ASN A 100 5.11 3.48 -19.59
N LEU A 101 4.86 3.47 -18.28
CA LEU A 101 3.51 3.51 -17.73
C LEU A 101 2.78 4.79 -18.14
N ALA A 102 3.42 5.95 -17.97
CA ALA A 102 2.84 7.24 -18.34
C ALA A 102 2.51 7.32 -19.83
N ALA A 103 3.39 6.81 -20.70
CA ALA A 103 3.15 6.72 -22.14
C ALA A 103 1.94 5.83 -22.50
N ALA A 104 1.63 4.85 -21.66
CA ALA A 104 0.46 3.97 -21.78
C ALA A 104 -0.78 4.49 -21.02
N GLY A 105 -0.75 5.72 -20.48
CA GLY A 105 -1.84 6.31 -19.71
C GLY A 105 -2.09 5.65 -18.35
N ILE A 106 -1.05 5.04 -17.76
CA ILE A 106 -1.11 4.46 -16.41
C ILE A 106 -0.44 5.42 -15.44
N SER A 107 -1.19 5.91 -14.46
CA SER A 107 -0.68 6.83 -13.45
C SER A 107 0.14 6.10 -12.37
N ARG A 108 1.01 6.85 -11.67
CA ARG A 108 1.79 6.32 -10.54
C ARG A 108 0.92 5.73 -9.43
N SER A 109 -0.27 6.26 -9.23
CA SER A 109 -1.21 5.80 -8.20
C SER A 109 -1.85 4.44 -8.52
N GLU A 110 -1.83 4.00 -9.77
CA GLU A 110 -2.39 2.73 -10.21
C GLU A 110 -1.44 1.53 -9.98
N VAL A 111 -0.20 1.78 -9.54
CA VAL A 111 0.80 0.73 -9.31
C VAL A 111 1.50 0.95 -7.96
N ARG A 112 2.17 -0.08 -7.48
CA ARG A 112 3.16 -0.01 -6.42
C ARG A 112 4.56 -0.18 -6.99
N LEU A 113 5.51 0.62 -6.52
CA LEU A 113 6.92 0.50 -6.88
C LEU A 113 7.69 -0.14 -5.73
N TRP A 114 8.36 -1.23 -6.02
CA TRP A 114 9.30 -1.88 -5.12
C TRP A 114 10.69 -1.84 -5.77
N SER A 115 11.58 -1.01 -5.21
CA SER A 115 12.91 -0.80 -5.77
C SER A 115 13.94 -1.73 -5.12
N ALA A 116 14.95 -2.15 -5.88
CA ALA A 116 16.19 -2.69 -5.32
C ALA A 116 17.24 -1.58 -5.22
N HIS A 117 17.71 -1.30 -3.99
CA HIS A 117 18.77 -0.33 -3.74
C HIS A 117 19.58 -0.72 -2.51
N TYR A 118 20.66 -1.47 -2.75
CA TYR A 118 21.53 -1.98 -1.68
C TYR A 118 22.50 -0.90 -1.22
N THR A 119 22.24 -0.28 -0.08
CA THR A 119 23.11 0.73 0.54
C THR A 119 24.14 0.11 1.50
N GLY A 120 23.88 -1.12 1.95
CA GLY A 120 24.78 -1.87 2.86
C GLY A 120 24.82 -1.39 4.30
N THR A 121 24.12 -0.32 4.67
CA THR A 121 24.27 0.32 5.99
C THR A 121 22.98 0.42 6.80
N SER A 122 21.85 0.71 6.18
CA SER A 122 20.57 0.84 6.89
C SER A 122 19.37 0.65 5.96
N GLY A 123 18.31 0.08 6.51
CA GLY A 123 17.05 -0.04 5.81
C GLY A 123 16.44 1.33 5.50
N HIS A 124 15.92 1.48 4.29
CA HIS A 124 15.23 2.69 3.82
C HIS A 124 14.19 2.33 2.79
N ILE A 125 13.26 3.24 2.54
CA ILE A 125 12.40 3.23 1.36
C ILE A 125 12.90 4.35 0.45
N CYS A 126 13.20 4.02 -0.81
CA CYS A 126 13.72 4.99 -1.79
C CYS A 126 12.72 6.13 -2.02
N GLY A 127 13.28 7.33 -2.12
CA GLY A 127 12.54 8.55 -2.41
C GLY A 127 13.31 9.81 -2.02
N PRO A 128 12.81 10.99 -2.39
CA PRO A 128 13.42 12.26 -2.00
C PRO A 128 13.53 12.38 -0.47
N GLY A 129 14.73 12.74 0.01
CA GLY A 129 15.00 12.89 1.44
C GLY A 129 15.34 11.59 2.20
N THR A 130 15.17 10.41 1.59
CA THR A 130 15.49 9.12 2.21
C THR A 130 16.67 8.42 1.54
N CYS A 131 16.84 8.59 0.24
CA CYS A 131 18.05 8.16 -0.46
C CYS A 131 18.47 9.22 -1.48
N MET A 132 19.78 9.26 -1.76
CA MET A 132 20.38 10.21 -2.70
C MET A 132 20.66 9.58 -4.06
N TYR A 133 19.96 8.50 -4.39
CA TYR A 133 20.19 7.81 -5.66
C TYR A 133 19.72 8.67 -6.84
N ILE A 134 20.63 8.82 -7.81
CA ILE A 134 20.39 9.50 -9.08
C ILE A 134 20.55 8.48 -10.19
N ASP A 135 19.59 8.36 -11.06
CA ASP A 135 19.64 7.44 -12.19
C ASP A 135 20.71 7.87 -13.23
N PRO A 136 21.05 7.01 -14.20
CA PRO A 136 22.04 7.35 -15.24
C PRO A 136 21.67 8.59 -16.10
N ALA A 137 20.41 9.01 -16.11
CA ALA A 137 19.95 10.22 -16.80
C ALA A 137 19.96 11.47 -15.90
N GLY A 138 20.52 11.39 -14.69
CA GLY A 138 20.63 12.50 -13.75
C GLY A 138 19.33 12.82 -13.00
N ARG A 139 18.38 11.90 -12.94
CA ARG A 139 17.09 12.09 -12.26
C ARG A 139 17.07 11.40 -10.90
N PRO A 140 16.54 12.05 -9.86
CA PRO A 140 16.36 11.39 -8.57
C PRO A 140 15.33 10.25 -8.70
N VAL A 141 15.50 9.19 -7.88
CA VAL A 141 14.49 8.15 -7.75
C VAL A 141 13.24 8.75 -7.10
N PRO A 142 12.04 8.53 -7.67
CA PRO A 142 10.79 9.01 -7.08
C PRO A 142 10.43 8.21 -5.83
N PRO A 143 9.44 8.65 -5.02
CA PRO A 143 8.96 7.89 -3.88
C PRO A 143 8.51 6.49 -4.30
N CYS A 144 9.13 5.46 -3.70
CA CYS A 144 8.74 4.06 -3.85
C CYS A 144 7.79 3.64 -2.71
N ASP A 145 7.04 2.56 -2.91
CA ASP A 145 6.20 1.96 -1.88
C ASP A 145 6.99 0.95 -1.03
N GLY A 146 8.11 0.45 -1.56
CA GLY A 146 9.03 -0.44 -0.87
C GLY A 146 10.43 -0.39 -1.45
N THR A 147 11.42 -0.87 -0.68
CA THR A 147 12.81 -1.03 -1.14
C THR A 147 13.44 -2.27 -0.54
N GLN A 148 13.97 -3.13 -1.39
CA GLN A 148 14.89 -4.19 -1.02
C GLN A 148 16.27 -3.54 -0.81
N TRP A 149 16.67 -3.43 0.45
CA TRP A 149 17.84 -2.65 0.83
C TRP A 149 19.08 -3.49 1.14
N THR A 150 18.91 -4.81 1.31
CA THR A 150 19.99 -5.75 1.56
C THR A 150 19.68 -7.16 1.07
N SER A 151 20.72 -7.90 0.71
CA SER A 151 20.68 -9.33 0.43
C SER A 151 21.37 -10.17 1.52
N ARG A 152 21.61 -9.57 2.70
CA ARG A 152 22.31 -10.20 3.81
C ARG A 152 21.63 -9.95 5.15
N ALA A 153 20.32 -10.03 5.18
CA ALA A 153 19.55 -9.86 6.40
C ALA A 153 19.83 -10.94 7.42
N LEU A 154 19.76 -10.59 8.71
CA LEU A 154 19.92 -11.52 9.83
C LEU A 154 21.22 -12.34 9.80
N GLY A 155 22.27 -11.83 9.14
CA GLY A 155 23.55 -12.53 8.97
C GLY A 155 23.49 -13.74 8.01
N ARG A 156 22.50 -13.81 7.14
CA ARG A 156 22.27 -14.89 6.16
C ARG A 156 22.23 -14.34 4.74
N THR A 157 22.29 -15.22 3.74
CA THR A 157 21.92 -14.87 2.36
C THR A 157 20.40 -14.81 2.28
N LEU A 158 19.88 -13.63 2.55
CA LEU A 158 18.45 -13.37 2.71
C LEU A 158 18.18 -11.93 2.32
N ASP A 159 17.23 -11.73 1.44
CA ASP A 159 16.78 -10.42 1.02
C ASP A 159 15.81 -9.84 2.06
N GLU A 160 16.00 -8.56 2.37
CA GLU A 160 15.09 -7.82 3.24
C GLU A 160 14.65 -6.53 2.57
N SER A 161 13.36 -6.32 2.61
CA SER A 161 12.71 -5.12 2.11
C SER A 161 12.02 -4.37 3.23
N LEU A 162 12.12 -3.03 3.21
CA LEU A 162 11.22 -2.16 3.95
C LEU A 162 10.10 -1.71 3.03
N LEU A 163 8.87 -1.78 3.51
CA LEU A 163 7.66 -1.44 2.77
C LEU A 163 6.87 -0.38 3.53
N CYS A 164 6.13 0.46 2.82
CA CYS A 164 5.11 1.32 3.43
C CYS A 164 4.02 0.47 4.10
N ASP A 165 3.35 1.02 5.08
CA ASP A 165 2.38 0.29 5.90
C ASP A 165 1.10 -0.13 5.14
N ASP A 166 0.81 0.50 4.01
CA ASP A 166 -0.29 0.14 3.12
C ASP A 166 0.13 -0.74 1.92
N PHE A 167 1.37 -1.29 1.90
CA PHE A 167 1.92 -2.00 0.74
C PHE A 167 1.08 -3.21 0.31
N PHE A 168 0.52 -3.96 1.25
CA PHE A 168 -0.39 -5.09 0.97
C PHE A 168 -1.87 -4.70 0.90
N GLY A 169 -2.15 -3.46 0.68
CA GLY A 169 -3.44 -2.84 0.87
C GLY A 169 -3.45 -2.12 2.22
N ALA A 170 -4.27 -1.09 2.38
CA ALA A 170 -4.53 -0.59 3.73
C ALA A 170 -4.83 -1.81 4.60
N PRO A 171 -4.30 -1.90 5.85
CA PRO A 171 -4.79 -2.91 6.78
C PRO A 171 -6.30 -2.81 6.65
N ALA A 172 -6.95 -3.92 6.28
CA ALA A 172 -8.38 -3.89 6.05
C ALA A 172 -8.96 -3.11 7.23
N PRO A 173 -9.63 -1.98 7.03
CA PRO A 173 -10.24 -1.26 8.14
C PRO A 173 -10.97 -2.37 8.87
N ALA A 174 -10.61 -2.60 10.16
CA ALA A 174 -11.05 -3.77 10.92
C ALA A 174 -12.46 -4.06 10.46
N GLN A 175 -12.70 -5.21 9.80
CA GLN A 175 -13.87 -5.41 8.96
C GLN A 175 -15.06 -4.97 9.79
N VAL A 176 -15.51 -3.76 9.54
CA VAL A 176 -16.82 -3.30 9.96
C VAL A 176 -17.68 -4.19 9.09
N GLU A 177 -18.27 -5.22 9.68
CA GLU A 177 -19.20 -6.11 8.96
C GLU A 177 -20.14 -5.17 8.20
N ASP A 178 -20.48 -5.47 6.96
CA ASP A 178 -21.13 -4.59 5.96
C ASP A 178 -22.38 -3.83 6.49
N ASP A 179 -22.83 -4.12 7.71
CA ASP A 179 -23.96 -3.52 8.41
C ASP A 179 -23.58 -2.48 9.49
N ASP A 180 -22.30 -2.25 9.80
CA ASP A 180 -21.92 -1.38 10.91
C ASP A 180 -21.66 0.07 10.45
N MET A 181 -22.68 0.90 10.49
CA MET A 181 -22.51 2.36 10.49
C MET A 181 -21.96 2.83 11.83
N ILE A 182 -20.95 3.68 11.81
CA ILE A 182 -20.36 4.28 13.02
C ILE A 182 -20.64 5.78 13.01
N LEU A 183 -21.19 6.28 14.10
CA LEU A 183 -21.30 7.72 14.31
C LEU A 183 -19.92 8.26 14.68
N VAL A 184 -19.45 9.27 13.94
CA VAL A 184 -18.16 9.91 14.14
C VAL A 184 -18.38 11.39 14.39
N THR A 185 -17.75 11.92 15.43
CA THR A 185 -17.68 13.36 15.69
C THR A 185 -16.24 13.86 15.58
N VAL A 186 -16.05 15.04 15.00
CA VAL A 186 -14.72 15.67 14.94
C VAL A 186 -14.46 16.44 16.22
N ASP A 187 -13.33 16.17 16.87
CA ASP A 187 -12.92 16.89 18.07
C ASP A 187 -12.73 18.39 17.77
N LYS A 188 -13.56 19.22 18.40
CA LYS A 188 -13.49 20.68 18.27
C LYS A 188 -12.13 21.27 18.63
N ALA A 189 -11.46 20.68 19.62
CA ALA A 189 -10.15 21.16 20.07
C ALA A 189 -9.05 20.89 19.04
N SER A 190 -9.26 19.92 18.14
CA SER A 190 -8.32 19.58 17.07
C SER A 190 -8.48 20.43 15.81
N VAL A 191 -9.57 21.21 15.70
CA VAL A 191 -9.84 22.07 14.54
C VAL A 191 -8.97 23.33 14.62
N PRO A 192 -8.18 23.66 13.57
CA PRO A 192 -7.33 24.84 13.57
C PRO A 192 -8.15 26.14 13.74
N VAL A 193 -7.57 27.11 14.44
CA VAL A 193 -8.19 28.42 14.64
C VAL A 193 -8.58 29.05 13.29
N GLY A 194 -9.82 29.53 13.20
CA GLY A 194 -10.36 30.15 11.99
C GLY A 194 -10.95 29.17 10.96
N LYS A 195 -10.93 27.86 11.24
CA LYS A 195 -11.66 26.88 10.43
C LYS A 195 -13.01 26.57 11.06
N PRO A 196 -14.08 26.38 10.28
CA PRO A 196 -15.35 25.92 10.79
C PRO A 196 -15.24 24.49 11.31
N TRP A 197 -15.96 24.18 12.39
CA TRP A 197 -16.08 22.81 12.86
C TRP A 197 -16.92 21.99 11.85
N PRO A 198 -16.38 20.85 11.33
CA PRO A 198 -17.05 20.11 10.26
C PRO A 198 -18.30 19.34 10.71
N GLY A 199 -18.49 19.12 12.03
CA GLY A 199 -19.69 18.46 12.54
C GLY A 199 -19.56 16.97 12.82
N ASP A 200 -20.69 16.29 12.78
CA ASP A 200 -20.83 14.86 12.98
C ASP A 200 -21.07 14.16 11.63
N PHE A 201 -20.60 12.92 11.51
CA PHE A 201 -20.65 12.12 10.29
C PHE A 201 -21.05 10.68 10.58
N LEU A 202 -21.58 9.99 9.57
CA LEU A 202 -21.68 8.55 9.55
C LEU A 202 -20.47 8.02 8.76
N LEU A 203 -19.73 7.10 9.35
CA LEU A 203 -18.69 6.33 8.68
C LEU A 203 -19.34 5.04 8.18
N PHE A 204 -19.32 4.82 6.88
CA PHE A 204 -19.82 3.62 6.24
C PHE A 204 -18.73 2.54 6.17
N GLY A 205 -19.12 1.29 5.96
CA GLY A 205 -18.20 0.16 5.88
C GLY A 205 -17.14 0.27 4.78
N ASP A 206 -17.39 1.06 3.72
CA ASP A 206 -16.42 1.39 2.66
C ASP A 206 -15.40 2.47 3.06
N GLY A 207 -15.47 3.00 4.30
CA GLY A 207 -14.61 4.06 4.80
C GLY A 207 -15.01 5.48 4.40
N THR A 208 -16.11 5.66 3.66
CA THR A 208 -16.62 6.99 3.30
C THR A 208 -17.34 7.66 4.48
N LEU A 209 -17.32 9.01 4.50
CA LEU A 209 -17.98 9.83 5.50
C LEU A 209 -19.24 10.47 4.90
N GLY A 210 -20.41 10.16 5.46
CA GLY A 210 -21.66 10.87 5.18
C GLY A 210 -21.90 12.00 6.19
N HIS A 211 -22.01 13.25 5.71
CA HIS A 211 -22.25 14.40 6.58
C HIS A 211 -23.64 14.36 7.19
N ILE A 212 -23.72 14.49 8.53
CA ILE A 212 -25.00 14.68 9.22
C ILE A 212 -25.30 16.17 9.27
N THR A 213 -26.29 16.62 8.53
CA THR A 213 -26.70 18.03 8.54
C THR A 213 -27.31 18.42 9.88
N PRO A 214 -27.22 19.71 10.31
CA PRO A 214 -27.83 20.17 11.54
C PRO A 214 -29.35 19.88 11.67
N ALA A 215 -30.06 19.78 10.54
CA ALA A 215 -31.47 19.40 10.52
C ALA A 215 -31.71 17.92 10.90
N THR A 216 -30.71 17.06 10.74
CA THR A 216 -30.76 15.64 11.08
C THR A 216 -30.04 15.34 12.40
N ALA A 217 -29.26 16.29 12.92
CA ALA A 217 -28.45 16.17 14.16
C ALA A 217 -29.21 16.59 15.43
N SER A 218 -30.53 16.50 15.48
CA SER A 218 -31.24 16.69 16.75
C SER A 218 -30.91 15.53 17.71
N VAL A 219 -30.90 15.81 19.02
CA VAL A 219 -30.67 14.82 20.09
C VAL A 219 -31.54 13.57 19.89
N ASN A 220 -32.73 13.73 19.32
CA ASN A 220 -33.67 12.64 19.02
C ASN A 220 -33.18 11.75 17.86
N ASN A 221 -32.44 12.30 16.89
CA ASN A 221 -31.90 11.52 15.78
C ASN A 221 -30.67 10.71 16.18
N MET A 222 -29.83 11.22 17.09
CA MET A 222 -28.72 10.46 17.67
C MET A 222 -29.22 9.17 18.36
N THR A 223 -30.32 9.29 19.15
CA THR A 223 -30.97 8.14 19.78
C THR A 223 -31.55 7.17 18.74
N SER A 224 -32.09 7.68 17.63
CA SER A 224 -32.63 6.86 16.54
C SER A 224 -31.53 6.08 15.82
N TYR A 225 -30.35 6.67 15.60
CA TYR A 225 -29.19 5.97 15.00
C TYR A 225 -28.69 4.86 15.92
N GLN A 226 -28.59 5.11 17.23
CA GLN A 226 -28.22 4.09 18.23
C GLN A 226 -29.25 2.96 18.30
N GLN A 227 -30.54 3.26 18.20
CA GLN A 227 -31.60 2.27 18.16
C GLN A 227 -31.59 1.44 16.86
N ALA A 228 -31.07 2.02 15.78
CA ALA A 228 -30.86 1.32 14.49
C ALA A 228 -29.54 0.50 14.47
N GLY A 229 -28.84 0.38 15.61
CA GLY A 229 -27.61 -0.42 15.69
C GLY A 229 -26.33 0.32 15.32
N VAL A 230 -26.38 1.62 15.03
CA VAL A 230 -25.19 2.44 14.74
C VAL A 230 -24.30 2.53 15.98
N LYS A 231 -23.04 2.09 15.84
CA LYS A 231 -22.03 2.16 16.91
C LYS A 231 -21.50 3.59 17.08
N GLY A 232 -21.11 3.97 18.28
CA GLY A 232 -20.47 5.25 18.56
C GLY A 232 -21.23 6.11 19.58
N PRO A 233 -20.88 7.39 19.74
CA PRO A 233 -19.98 8.18 18.89
C PRO A 233 -18.49 7.88 19.11
N VAL A 234 -17.73 7.86 18.03
CA VAL A 234 -16.28 7.83 18.05
C VAL A 234 -15.76 9.23 17.72
N THR A 235 -14.86 9.75 18.54
CA THR A 235 -14.25 11.07 18.28
C THR A 235 -12.96 10.90 17.49
N ILE A 236 -12.84 11.64 16.38
CA ILE A 236 -11.65 11.69 15.53
C ILE A 236 -11.04 13.10 15.52
N SER A 237 -9.76 13.21 15.23
CA SER A 237 -9.11 14.49 15.02
C SER A 237 -9.50 15.12 13.68
N TYR A 238 -9.31 16.47 13.56
CA TYR A 238 -9.51 17.16 12.29
C TYR A 238 -8.59 16.66 11.18
N GLN A 239 -7.36 16.24 11.50
CA GLN A 239 -6.42 15.65 10.54
C GLN A 239 -6.91 14.30 10.03
N GLU A 240 -7.45 13.47 10.90
CA GLU A 240 -8.04 12.20 10.51
C GLU A 240 -9.30 12.39 9.65
N TYR A 241 -10.13 13.39 9.97
CA TYR A 241 -11.27 13.79 9.16
C TYR A 241 -10.84 14.14 7.71
N LEU A 242 -9.79 14.96 7.54
CA LEU A 242 -9.27 15.31 6.23
C LEU A 242 -8.70 14.09 5.49
N ALA A 243 -8.00 13.20 6.20
CA ALA A 243 -7.43 11.98 5.64
C ALA A 243 -8.49 11.01 5.11
N ARG A 244 -9.73 11.06 5.66
CA ARG A 244 -10.88 10.27 5.21
C ARG A 244 -11.71 10.96 4.11
N GLY A 245 -11.15 11.96 3.43
CA GLY A 245 -11.82 12.68 2.33
C GLY A 245 -12.76 13.81 2.79
N GLY A 246 -12.71 14.19 4.06
CA GLY A 246 -13.44 15.35 4.56
C GLY A 246 -12.95 16.64 3.89
N ASN A 247 -13.89 17.47 3.42
CA ASN A 247 -13.57 18.75 2.80
C ASN A 247 -13.23 19.83 3.86
N ALA A 248 -12.21 20.63 3.59
CA ALA A 248 -11.74 21.68 4.49
C ALA A 248 -12.73 22.85 4.71
N ALA A 249 -13.88 22.85 4.01
CA ALA A 249 -14.98 23.80 4.24
C ALA A 249 -16.31 23.23 3.75
N PRO A 250 -17.35 23.16 4.57
CA PRO A 250 -18.69 23.33 4.05
C PRO A 250 -18.80 24.79 3.58
N ALA A 251 -19.28 25.01 2.37
CA ALA A 251 -19.71 26.33 1.95
C ALA A 251 -20.79 26.82 2.94
N ALA A 252 -20.67 28.08 3.36
CA ALA A 252 -21.64 28.76 4.20
C ALA A 252 -23.00 28.90 3.50
#